data_4da8337d912393177c991e32495e994c
#
_entry.id   4da8337d912393177c991e32495e994c
#
_cell.length_a   1.000
_cell.length_b   1.000
_cell.length_c   1.000
_cell.angle_alpha   90.00
_cell.angle_beta   90.00
_cell.angle_gamma   90.00
#
_symmetry.space_group_name_H-M   'P 1'
#
loop_
_entity.id
_entity.type
_entity.pdbx_description
1 polymer ?
#
loop_
_entity_poly.entity_id
_entity_poly.type
_entity_poly.pdbx_seq_one_letter_code
_entity_poly.pdbx_strand_id
1 'polypeptide(L)'
;MSDRRTAEERALAAEGSVETLLEALPYIREFHGRTVVIKYGGAAMRDPALRDEFARDVVLLKYVGLNPVIVHGGGPEITEYMERLGLEVKFVDGLRVSDAETVEVAKMVLLGKVNSDIVQRLNRQGQPAVGLSGEDGTLFEIRPVPEADKVGFVGEIERVDVDVLDHISSDYIPVIASAASDREGNSYNVNADSAAGKV
;
A
#
# COMPACT_ATOMS: atom_id res chain seq x y z
N MET A 1 13.48 -5.83 -29.61
CA MET A 1 12.64 -6.29 -30.74
C MET A 1 12.29 -5.08 -31.59
N SER A 2 12.68 -5.06 -32.88
CA SER A 2 12.37 -3.95 -33.80
C SER A 2 10.87 -3.95 -34.10
N ASP A 3 10.20 -2.81 -33.89
CA ASP A 3 8.79 -2.61 -34.25
C ASP A 3 8.64 -2.72 -35.77
N ARG A 4 8.00 -3.80 -36.25
CA ARG A 4 7.81 -4.10 -37.69
C ARG A 4 6.56 -3.46 -38.31
N ARG A 5 5.88 -2.55 -37.57
CA ARG A 5 4.69 -1.85 -38.05
C ARG A 5 5.03 -0.94 -39.24
N THR A 6 4.09 -0.84 -40.18
CA THR A 6 4.19 0.08 -41.33
C THR A 6 4.09 1.55 -40.86
N ALA A 7 4.43 2.50 -41.71
CA ALA A 7 4.32 3.92 -41.39
C ALA A 7 2.86 4.35 -41.11
N GLU A 8 1.89 3.78 -41.83
CA GLU A 8 0.46 4.03 -41.62
C GLU A 8 -0.04 3.47 -40.30
N GLU A 9 0.36 2.23 -39.95
CA GLU A 9 0.01 1.63 -38.65
C GLU A 9 0.59 2.41 -37.47
N ARG A 10 1.79 2.99 -37.62
CA ARG A 10 2.38 3.86 -36.59
C ARG A 10 1.64 5.20 -36.48
N ALA A 11 1.24 5.79 -37.62
CA ALA A 11 0.48 7.04 -37.62
C ALA A 11 -0.88 6.83 -36.95
N LEU A 12 -1.62 5.79 -37.31
CA LEU A 12 -2.92 5.47 -36.71
C LEU A 12 -2.82 5.18 -35.21
N ALA A 13 -1.79 4.44 -34.78
CA ALA A 13 -1.53 4.19 -33.38
C ALA A 13 -1.15 5.48 -32.61
N ALA A 14 -0.43 6.40 -33.23
CA ALA A 14 -0.08 7.70 -32.65
C ALA A 14 -1.33 8.60 -32.50
N GLU A 15 -2.22 8.64 -33.50
CA GLU A 15 -3.48 9.38 -33.41
C GLU A 15 -4.35 8.88 -32.26
N GLY A 16 -4.55 7.55 -32.10
CA GLY A 16 -5.30 6.98 -30.99
C GLY A 16 -4.66 7.24 -29.62
N SER A 17 -3.32 7.30 -29.54
CA SER A 17 -2.62 7.63 -28.30
C SER A 17 -2.82 9.10 -27.91
N VAL A 18 -2.81 10.02 -28.91
CA VAL A 18 -3.07 11.45 -28.67
C VAL A 18 -4.52 11.67 -28.20
N GLU A 19 -5.49 11.00 -28.82
CA GLU A 19 -6.90 11.09 -28.43
C GLU A 19 -7.10 10.62 -26.97
N THR A 20 -6.55 9.48 -26.60
CA THR A 20 -6.58 8.97 -25.21
C THR A 20 -5.96 9.97 -24.22
N LEU A 21 -4.84 10.59 -24.55
CA LEU A 21 -4.21 11.61 -23.71
C LEU A 21 -5.07 12.86 -23.55
N LEU A 22 -5.72 13.29 -24.64
CA LEU A 22 -6.65 14.45 -24.60
C LEU A 22 -7.90 14.15 -23.75
N GLU A 23 -8.42 12.93 -23.80
CA GLU A 23 -9.50 12.47 -22.92
C GLU A 23 -9.11 12.44 -21.44
N ALA A 24 -7.86 12.09 -21.13
CA ALA A 24 -7.33 12.07 -19.76
C ALA A 24 -7.03 13.47 -19.21
N LEU A 25 -6.78 14.47 -20.07
CA LEU A 25 -6.29 15.78 -19.68
C LEU A 25 -7.19 16.55 -18.68
N PRO A 26 -8.53 16.52 -18.76
CA PRO A 26 -9.39 17.13 -17.75
C PRO A 26 -9.17 16.55 -16.35
N TYR A 27 -9.04 15.23 -16.25
CA TYR A 27 -8.79 14.52 -14.99
C TYR A 27 -7.40 14.84 -14.44
N ILE A 28 -6.38 14.84 -15.30
CA ILE A 28 -5.02 15.23 -14.91
C ILE A 28 -5.02 16.64 -14.31
N ARG A 29 -5.72 17.59 -14.93
CA ARG A 29 -5.83 18.98 -14.43
C ARG A 29 -6.58 19.06 -13.11
N GLU A 30 -7.67 18.31 -12.96
CA GLU A 30 -8.51 18.32 -11.76
C GLU A 30 -7.76 17.75 -10.54
N PHE A 31 -7.00 16.67 -10.76
CA PHE A 31 -6.33 15.94 -9.67
C PHE A 31 -4.85 16.32 -9.50
N HIS A 32 -4.29 17.18 -10.34
CA HIS A 32 -2.91 17.62 -10.20
C HIS A 32 -2.64 18.24 -8.83
N GLY A 33 -1.58 17.77 -8.16
CA GLY A 33 -1.21 18.17 -6.80
C GLY A 33 -2.06 17.56 -5.69
N ARG A 34 -3.10 16.76 -6.02
CA ARG A 34 -3.92 16.10 -5.02
C ARG A 34 -3.25 14.85 -4.50
N THR A 35 -3.43 14.59 -3.20
CA THR A 35 -3.08 13.31 -2.59
C THR A 35 -4.19 12.30 -2.88
N VAL A 36 -3.79 11.10 -3.34
CA VAL A 36 -4.70 9.98 -3.61
C VAL A 36 -4.23 8.78 -2.81
N VAL A 37 -5.06 8.34 -1.87
CA VAL A 37 -4.77 7.15 -1.07
C VAL A 37 -5.25 5.90 -1.81
N ILE A 38 -4.37 4.94 -1.99
CA ILE A 38 -4.62 3.71 -2.73
C ILE A 38 -4.47 2.53 -1.77
N LYS A 39 -5.58 1.84 -1.47
CA LYS A 39 -5.50 0.58 -0.75
C LYS A 39 -5.04 -0.53 -1.69
N TYR A 40 -3.93 -1.17 -1.36
CA TYR A 40 -3.36 -2.27 -2.12
C TYR A 40 -3.48 -3.59 -1.36
N GLY A 41 -4.09 -4.61 -2.01
CA GLY A 41 -4.33 -5.89 -1.38
C GLY A 41 -5.07 -6.89 -2.28
N GLY A 42 -5.43 -8.03 -1.71
CA GLY A 42 -6.24 -9.05 -2.38
C GLY A 42 -5.57 -9.71 -3.59
N ALA A 43 -6.32 -9.89 -4.68
CA ALA A 43 -5.85 -10.58 -5.88
C ALA A 43 -4.67 -9.88 -6.57
N ALA A 44 -4.64 -8.55 -6.55
CA ALA A 44 -3.58 -7.74 -7.14
C ALA A 44 -2.20 -7.98 -6.50
N MET A 45 -2.16 -8.43 -5.24
CA MET A 45 -0.91 -8.79 -4.56
C MET A 45 -0.44 -10.22 -4.85
N ARG A 46 -1.31 -11.10 -5.35
CA ARG A 46 -0.98 -12.52 -5.56
C ARG A 46 -0.36 -12.78 -6.93
N ASP A 47 -0.85 -12.10 -7.96
CA ASP A 47 -0.39 -12.28 -9.33
C ASP A 47 0.84 -11.41 -9.60
N PRO A 48 1.99 -11.99 -9.97
CA PRO A 48 3.21 -11.23 -10.28
C PRO A 48 3.03 -10.21 -11.41
N ALA A 49 2.20 -10.52 -12.44
CA ALA A 49 1.94 -9.61 -13.54
C ALA A 49 1.14 -8.39 -13.06
N LEU A 50 0.09 -8.60 -12.25
CA LEU A 50 -0.70 -7.53 -11.68
C LEU A 50 0.10 -6.64 -10.70
N ARG A 51 1.09 -7.20 -10.00
CA ARG A 51 1.99 -6.39 -9.16
C ARG A 51 2.81 -5.39 -9.97
N ASP A 52 3.33 -5.82 -11.13
CA ASP A 52 4.15 -4.95 -11.98
C ASP A 52 3.27 -3.93 -12.73
N GLU A 53 2.04 -4.30 -13.12
CA GLU A 53 1.05 -3.37 -13.67
C GLU A 53 0.65 -2.31 -12.64
N PHE A 54 0.30 -2.71 -11.44
CA PHE A 54 -0.01 -1.80 -10.33
C PHE A 54 1.13 -0.79 -10.09
N ALA A 55 2.38 -1.26 -10.04
CA ALA A 55 3.53 -0.38 -9.84
C ALA A 55 3.67 0.65 -10.98
N ARG A 56 3.42 0.25 -12.23
CA ARG A 56 3.43 1.17 -13.39
C ARG A 56 2.33 2.21 -13.31
N ASP A 57 1.11 1.79 -12.92
CA ASP A 57 -0.04 2.67 -12.83
C ASP A 57 0.18 3.72 -11.73
N VAL A 58 0.67 3.32 -10.55
CA VAL A 58 0.99 4.25 -9.46
C VAL A 58 2.09 5.23 -9.86
N VAL A 59 3.12 4.75 -10.53
CA VAL A 59 4.21 5.61 -11.04
C VAL A 59 3.69 6.57 -12.10
N LEU A 60 2.77 6.15 -12.98
CA LEU A 60 2.11 7.04 -13.92
C LEU A 60 1.34 8.15 -13.20
N LEU A 61 0.57 7.83 -12.15
CA LEU A 61 -0.13 8.84 -11.35
C LEU A 61 0.85 9.89 -10.80
N LYS A 62 2.01 9.46 -10.30
CA LYS A 62 3.05 10.37 -9.82
C LYS A 62 3.60 11.25 -10.94
N TYR A 63 3.88 10.70 -12.12
CA TYR A 63 4.38 11.47 -13.27
C TYR A 63 3.39 12.50 -13.80
N VAL A 64 2.08 12.23 -13.75
CA VAL A 64 1.06 13.21 -14.16
C VAL A 64 0.72 14.22 -13.08
N GLY A 65 1.43 14.20 -11.95
CA GLY A 65 1.39 15.24 -10.92
C GLY A 65 0.46 14.99 -9.74
N LEU A 66 -0.04 13.76 -9.56
CA LEU A 66 -0.71 13.37 -8.32
C LEU A 66 0.32 12.99 -7.24
N ASN A 67 -0.11 12.96 -5.98
CA ASN A 67 0.67 12.43 -4.86
C ASN A 67 0.04 11.11 -4.37
N PRO A 68 0.38 9.97 -5.00
CA PRO A 68 -0.13 8.68 -4.56
C PRO A 68 0.49 8.27 -3.22
N VAL A 69 -0.36 7.80 -2.29
CA VAL A 69 0.02 7.18 -1.02
C VAL A 69 -0.57 5.78 -1.02
N ILE A 70 0.27 4.76 -0.85
CA ILE A 70 -0.18 3.37 -0.83
C ILE A 70 -0.35 2.92 0.61
N VAL A 71 -1.49 2.30 0.92
CA VAL A 71 -1.72 1.58 2.18
C VAL A 71 -1.95 0.11 1.86
N HIS A 72 -1.16 -0.77 2.47
CA HIS A 72 -1.26 -2.19 2.18
C HIS A 72 -1.43 -3.05 3.42
N GLY A 73 -2.08 -4.20 3.22
CA GLY A 73 -2.09 -5.32 4.14
C GLY A 73 -1.13 -6.43 3.68
N GLY A 74 -1.35 -7.64 4.17
CA GLY A 74 -0.56 -8.82 3.83
C GLY A 74 -1.10 -10.07 4.50
N GLY A 75 -2.43 -10.16 4.66
CA GLY A 75 -3.09 -11.27 5.36
C GLY A 75 -2.69 -12.65 4.85
N PRO A 76 -2.69 -12.92 3.54
CA PRO A 76 -2.23 -14.19 2.99
C PRO A 76 -0.77 -14.50 3.29
N GLU A 77 0.10 -13.50 3.15
CA GLU A 77 1.53 -13.64 3.44
C GLU A 77 1.80 -13.91 4.93
N ILE A 78 1.08 -13.22 5.82
CA ILE A 78 1.14 -13.48 7.27
C ILE A 78 0.71 -14.92 7.56
N THR A 79 -0.42 -15.36 6.97
CA THR A 79 -0.91 -16.74 7.14
C THR A 79 0.14 -17.76 6.70
N GLU A 80 0.71 -17.59 5.50
CA GLU A 80 1.78 -18.47 4.99
C GLU A 80 2.96 -18.58 5.96
N TYR A 81 3.40 -17.45 6.51
CA TYR A 81 4.54 -17.44 7.44
C TYR A 81 4.20 -18.03 8.81
N MET A 82 3.01 -17.77 9.34
CA MET A 82 2.53 -18.42 10.59
C MET A 82 2.49 -19.94 10.43
N GLU A 83 1.92 -20.45 9.34
CA GLU A 83 1.87 -21.90 9.04
C GLU A 83 3.28 -22.50 8.94
N ARG A 84 4.22 -21.83 8.28
CA ARG A 84 5.63 -22.25 8.18
C ARG A 84 6.34 -22.30 9.54
N LEU A 85 5.94 -21.46 10.48
CA LEU A 85 6.46 -21.44 11.85
C LEU A 85 5.71 -22.38 12.79
N GLY A 86 4.63 -23.04 12.30
CA GLY A 86 3.81 -23.94 13.09
C GLY A 86 2.85 -23.21 14.04
N LEU A 87 2.59 -21.94 13.79
CA LEU A 87 1.66 -21.13 14.58
C LEU A 87 0.22 -21.33 14.11
N GLU A 88 -0.71 -21.31 15.05
CA GLU A 88 -2.13 -21.47 14.75
C GLU A 88 -2.71 -20.20 14.15
N VAL A 89 -3.46 -20.33 13.05
CA VAL A 89 -4.14 -19.23 12.38
C VAL A 89 -5.63 -19.24 12.71
N LYS A 90 -6.10 -18.22 13.42
CA LYS A 90 -7.50 -18.07 13.82
C LYS A 90 -8.04 -16.70 13.41
N PHE A 91 -9.35 -16.67 13.11
CA PHE A 91 -10.09 -15.43 12.84
C PHE A 91 -11.38 -15.39 13.65
N VAL A 92 -11.73 -14.22 14.14
CA VAL A 92 -13.00 -13.94 14.81
C VAL A 92 -13.60 -12.69 14.13
N ASP A 93 -14.79 -12.81 13.60
CA ASP A 93 -15.51 -11.72 12.91
C ASP A 93 -14.69 -11.01 11.82
N GLY A 94 -13.82 -11.79 11.12
CA GLY A 94 -12.93 -11.28 10.07
C GLY A 94 -11.61 -10.67 10.58
N LEU A 95 -11.43 -10.53 11.90
CA LEU A 95 -10.18 -10.08 12.51
C LEU A 95 -9.30 -11.28 12.85
N ARG A 96 -8.01 -11.18 12.54
CA ARG A 96 -7.02 -12.22 12.93
C ARG A 96 -6.83 -12.17 14.45
N VAL A 97 -6.97 -13.31 15.11
CA VAL A 97 -6.56 -13.44 16.50
C VAL A 97 -5.04 -13.25 16.55
N SER A 98 -4.60 -12.23 17.23
CA SER A 98 -3.22 -11.74 17.20
C SER A 98 -2.67 -11.66 18.63
N ASP A 99 -2.11 -12.76 19.12
CA ASP A 99 -1.28 -12.75 20.33
C ASP A 99 0.06 -12.06 20.05
N ALA A 100 0.92 -11.95 21.05
CA ALA A 100 2.20 -11.26 20.94
C ALA A 100 3.10 -11.84 19.83
N GLU A 101 3.16 -13.18 19.73
CA GLU A 101 3.96 -13.88 18.72
C GLU A 101 3.37 -13.67 17.32
N THR A 102 2.06 -13.74 17.18
CA THR A 102 1.36 -13.47 15.91
C THR A 102 1.61 -12.03 15.43
N VAL A 103 1.57 -11.04 16.33
CA VAL A 103 1.84 -9.64 15.97
C VAL A 103 3.29 -9.44 15.55
N GLU A 104 4.24 -10.08 16.20
CA GLU A 104 5.65 -10.02 15.81
C GLU A 104 5.86 -10.58 14.40
N VAL A 105 5.28 -11.76 14.11
CA VAL A 105 5.31 -12.34 12.74
C VAL A 105 4.62 -11.45 11.74
N ALA A 106 3.45 -10.92 12.06
CA ALA A 106 2.72 -10.00 11.17
C ALA A 106 3.56 -8.75 10.84
N LYS A 107 4.18 -8.14 11.83
CA LYS A 107 5.05 -6.97 11.66
C LYS A 107 6.26 -7.29 10.77
N MET A 108 6.97 -8.41 11.05
CA MET A 108 8.09 -8.84 10.21
C MET A 108 7.69 -9.07 8.75
N VAL A 109 6.55 -9.73 8.52
CA VAL A 109 6.06 -10.01 7.16
C VAL A 109 5.60 -8.73 6.46
N LEU A 110 4.82 -7.90 7.14
CA LEU A 110 4.29 -6.66 6.56
C LEU A 110 5.42 -5.70 6.16
N LEU A 111 6.37 -5.43 7.06
CA LEU A 111 7.45 -4.47 6.81
C LEU A 111 8.58 -5.08 5.99
N GLY A 112 9.08 -6.25 6.40
CA GLY A 112 10.28 -6.84 5.80
C GLY A 112 10.05 -7.50 4.45
N LYS A 113 8.86 -8.08 4.20
CA LYS A 113 8.55 -8.78 2.94
C LYS A 113 7.64 -7.96 2.04
N VAL A 114 6.43 -7.65 2.51
CA VAL A 114 5.38 -7.06 1.65
C VAL A 114 5.72 -5.63 1.28
N ASN A 115 5.96 -4.78 2.26
CA ASN A 115 6.30 -3.37 2.05
C ASN A 115 7.56 -3.23 1.18
N SER A 116 8.60 -3.98 1.52
CA SER A 116 9.87 -3.99 0.77
C SER A 116 9.70 -4.42 -0.71
N ASP A 117 8.85 -5.41 -1.01
CA ASP A 117 8.56 -5.82 -2.41
C ASP A 117 7.87 -4.71 -3.19
N ILE A 118 6.87 -4.04 -2.58
CA ILE A 118 6.15 -2.93 -3.21
C ILE A 118 7.10 -1.76 -3.51
N VAL A 119 7.88 -1.33 -2.51
CA VAL A 119 8.87 -0.25 -2.65
C VAL A 119 9.88 -0.57 -3.75
N GLN A 120 10.40 -1.80 -3.78
CA GLN A 120 11.36 -2.22 -4.80
C GLN A 120 10.76 -2.17 -6.21
N ARG A 121 9.48 -2.57 -6.38
CA ARG A 121 8.79 -2.52 -7.68
C ARG A 121 8.60 -1.10 -8.17
N LEU A 122 8.15 -0.19 -7.32
CA LEU A 122 8.00 1.24 -7.64
C LEU A 122 9.34 1.86 -8.05
N ASN A 123 10.39 1.61 -7.27
CA ASN A 123 11.74 2.12 -7.58
C ASN A 123 12.25 1.62 -8.93
N ARG A 124 11.95 0.37 -9.32
CA ARG A 124 12.30 -0.17 -10.65
C ARG A 124 11.57 0.52 -11.78
N GLN A 125 10.39 1.10 -11.54
CA GLN A 125 9.63 1.87 -12.54
C GLN A 125 10.10 3.33 -12.65
N GLY A 126 11.12 3.74 -11.87
CA GLY A 126 11.78 5.03 -11.99
C GLY A 126 11.25 6.13 -11.09
N GLN A 127 10.38 5.84 -10.14
CA GLN A 127 9.95 6.78 -9.11
C GLN A 127 10.40 6.33 -7.73
N PRO A 128 11.04 7.20 -6.92
CA PRO A 128 11.47 6.85 -5.59
C PRO A 128 10.25 6.62 -4.68
N ALA A 129 10.24 5.49 -4.00
CA ALA A 129 9.25 5.13 -3.00
C ALA A 129 9.92 4.88 -1.64
N VAL A 130 9.21 5.17 -0.56
CA VAL A 130 9.66 4.94 0.81
C VAL A 130 8.65 4.09 1.57
N GLY A 131 9.15 3.05 2.24
CA GLY A 131 8.33 2.19 3.09
C GLY A 131 8.19 2.77 4.49
N LEU A 132 6.97 2.76 4.99
CA LEU A 132 6.57 3.21 6.31
C LEU A 132 5.61 2.20 6.95
N SER A 133 5.45 2.33 8.25
CA SER A 133 4.36 1.73 9.02
C SER A 133 3.61 2.83 9.79
N GLY A 134 2.55 2.48 10.47
CA GLY A 134 1.86 3.42 11.37
C GLY A 134 2.71 3.88 12.56
N GLU A 135 3.82 3.19 12.86
CA GLU A 135 4.75 3.55 13.93
C GLU A 135 5.69 4.69 13.51
N ASP A 136 6.01 4.79 12.22
CA ASP A 136 6.98 5.76 11.70
C ASP A 136 6.41 7.18 11.79
N GLY A 137 7.16 8.06 12.45
CA GLY A 137 6.72 9.43 12.69
C GLY A 137 5.44 9.54 13.50
N THR A 138 5.05 8.50 14.24
CA THR A 138 3.77 8.42 14.97
C THR A 138 2.55 8.62 14.04
N LEU A 139 2.65 8.10 12.81
CA LEU A 139 1.65 8.28 11.75
C LEU A 139 0.25 7.81 12.18
N PHE A 140 0.17 6.67 12.91
CA PHE A 140 -1.10 6.15 13.43
C PHE A 140 -1.10 6.15 14.96
N GLU A 141 -1.98 6.93 15.55
CA GLU A 141 -2.36 6.82 16.96
C GLU A 141 -3.51 5.80 17.06
N ILE A 142 -3.29 4.73 17.79
CA ILE A 142 -4.23 3.60 17.87
C ILE A 142 -4.72 3.34 19.27
N ARG A 143 -5.87 2.65 19.35
CA ARG A 143 -6.34 1.99 20.57
C ARG A 143 -6.65 0.52 20.27
N PRO A 144 -6.69 -0.37 21.28
CA PRO A 144 -7.22 -1.72 21.11
C PRO A 144 -8.67 -1.68 20.58
N VAL A 145 -9.01 -2.64 19.71
CA VAL A 145 -10.41 -2.82 19.28
C VAL A 145 -11.30 -3.22 20.49
N PRO A 146 -12.65 -2.98 20.44
CA PRO A 146 -13.55 -3.41 21.50
C PRO A 146 -13.50 -4.91 21.80
N GLU A 147 -13.19 -5.73 20.78
CA GLU A 147 -13.06 -7.19 20.86
C GLU A 147 -11.67 -7.66 21.30
N ALA A 148 -10.82 -6.80 21.86
CA ALA A 148 -9.43 -7.12 22.23
C ALA A 148 -9.32 -8.37 23.13
N ASP A 149 -10.28 -8.61 24.01
CA ASP A 149 -10.35 -9.83 24.85
C ASP A 149 -10.41 -11.13 24.03
N LYS A 150 -10.91 -11.06 22.78
CA LYS A 150 -11.07 -12.21 21.88
C LYS A 150 -9.99 -12.28 20.81
N VAL A 151 -9.49 -11.14 20.35
CA VAL A 151 -8.59 -11.07 19.19
C VAL A 151 -7.17 -10.62 19.54
N GLY A 152 -6.92 -10.19 20.79
CA GLY A 152 -5.59 -9.77 21.25
C GLY A 152 -5.16 -8.41 20.69
N PHE A 153 -3.93 -8.33 20.21
CA PHE A 153 -3.29 -7.12 19.72
C PHE A 153 -3.78 -6.71 18.32
N VAL A 154 -5.05 -6.37 18.22
CA VAL A 154 -5.66 -5.75 17.06
C VAL A 154 -6.01 -4.32 17.40
N GLY A 155 -5.56 -3.37 16.58
CA GLY A 155 -5.73 -1.94 16.81
C GLY A 155 -6.73 -1.29 15.87
N GLU A 156 -7.42 -0.27 16.39
CA GLU A 156 -8.23 0.67 15.63
C GLU A 156 -7.52 2.04 15.63
N ILE A 157 -7.43 2.68 14.47
CA ILE A 157 -6.81 4.00 14.33
C ILE A 157 -7.78 5.05 14.90
N GLU A 158 -7.33 5.80 15.88
CA GLU A 158 -8.05 6.95 16.42
C GLU A 158 -7.73 8.24 15.65
N ARG A 159 -6.44 8.45 15.39
CA ARG A 159 -5.94 9.62 14.68
C ARG A 159 -4.81 9.23 13.72
N VAL A 160 -4.73 9.96 12.61
CA VAL A 160 -3.59 9.92 11.68
C VAL A 160 -2.86 11.26 11.78
N ASP A 161 -1.55 11.22 11.96
CA ASP A 161 -0.68 12.38 11.86
C ASP A 161 -0.03 12.41 10.48
N VAL A 162 -0.56 13.25 9.60
CA VAL A 162 -0.13 13.28 8.20
C VAL A 162 1.12 14.12 7.95
N ASP A 163 1.70 14.75 8.96
CA ASP A 163 2.85 15.66 8.80
C ASP A 163 4.02 14.97 8.07
N VAL A 164 4.31 13.71 8.43
CA VAL A 164 5.37 12.94 7.75
C VAL A 164 5.04 12.72 6.27
N LEU A 165 3.76 12.44 5.93
CA LEU A 165 3.33 12.23 4.56
C LEU A 165 3.43 13.53 3.74
N ASP A 166 3.01 14.65 4.31
CA ASP A 166 3.08 15.96 3.66
C ASP A 166 4.53 16.34 3.31
N HIS A 167 5.48 15.97 4.18
CA HIS A 167 6.90 16.25 3.95
C HIS A 167 7.52 15.39 2.85
N ILE A 168 7.08 14.14 2.67
CA ILE A 168 7.74 13.21 1.75
C ILE A 168 6.98 13.01 0.44
N SER A 169 5.66 13.28 0.39
CA SER A 169 4.83 12.96 -0.78
C SER A 169 5.18 13.78 -2.02
N SER A 170 5.88 14.92 -1.90
CA SER A 170 6.37 15.68 -3.05
C SER A 170 7.41 14.89 -3.84
N ASP A 171 8.35 14.25 -3.15
CA ASP A 171 9.54 13.64 -3.74
C ASP A 171 9.45 12.10 -3.80
N TYR A 172 8.68 11.49 -2.91
CA TYR A 172 8.57 10.04 -2.78
C TYR A 172 7.12 9.57 -2.92
N ILE A 173 6.97 8.27 -3.18
CA ILE A 173 5.68 7.56 -3.04
C ILE A 173 5.71 6.85 -1.69
N PRO A 174 4.93 7.31 -0.68
CA PRO A 174 4.82 6.64 0.60
C PRO A 174 4.10 5.29 0.45
N VAL A 175 4.63 4.24 1.07
CA VAL A 175 4.06 2.90 1.10
C VAL A 175 3.89 2.50 2.56
N ILE A 176 2.66 2.49 3.05
CA ILE A 176 2.33 2.34 4.47
C ILE A 176 1.85 0.91 4.74
N ALA A 177 2.56 0.19 5.59
CA ALA A 177 2.12 -1.10 6.11
C ALA A 177 1.09 -0.92 7.22
N SER A 178 0.07 -1.79 7.26
CA SER A 178 -1.00 -1.77 8.26
C SER A 178 -0.58 -2.37 9.60
N ALA A 179 0.50 -1.83 10.18
CA ALA A 179 1.00 -2.12 11.51
C ALA A 179 1.23 -0.80 12.26
N ALA A 180 0.94 -0.76 13.54
CA ALA A 180 1.12 0.43 14.36
C ALA A 180 1.46 0.06 15.81
N SER A 181 1.82 1.04 16.63
CA SER A 181 2.01 0.85 18.06
C SER A 181 1.13 1.79 18.89
N ASP A 182 0.84 1.38 20.11
CA ASP A 182 0.23 2.27 21.11
C ASP A 182 1.31 3.18 21.74
N ARG A 183 0.86 4.03 22.69
CA ARG A 183 1.76 4.96 23.39
C ARG A 183 2.74 4.28 24.35
N GLU A 184 2.46 3.05 24.72
CA GLU A 184 3.30 2.20 25.57
C GLU A 184 4.36 1.44 24.75
N GLY A 185 4.25 1.47 23.41
CA GLY A 185 5.18 0.79 22.49
C GLY A 185 4.77 -0.64 22.16
N ASN A 186 3.56 -1.08 22.51
CA ASN A 186 3.06 -2.38 22.09
C ASN A 186 2.64 -2.31 20.62
N SER A 187 3.05 -3.29 19.82
CA SER A 187 2.67 -3.37 18.41
C SER A 187 1.29 -3.99 18.23
N TYR A 188 0.56 -3.49 17.26
CA TYR A 188 -0.77 -3.95 16.89
C TYR A 188 -0.90 -4.20 15.40
N ASN A 189 -1.66 -5.24 15.06
CA ASN A 189 -2.13 -5.45 13.69
C ASN A 189 -3.33 -4.53 13.43
N VAL A 190 -3.31 -3.80 12.32
CA VAL A 190 -4.36 -2.86 11.93
C VAL A 190 -5.01 -3.32 10.63
N ASN A 191 -6.31 -3.12 10.49
CA ASN A 191 -7.00 -3.41 9.24
C ASN A 191 -6.59 -2.39 8.16
N ALA A 192 -6.08 -2.89 7.02
CA ALA A 192 -5.57 -2.03 5.94
C ALA A 192 -6.64 -1.20 5.24
N ASP A 193 -7.89 -1.68 5.16
CA ASP A 193 -8.99 -0.92 4.58
C ASP A 193 -9.37 0.24 5.49
N SER A 194 -9.43 -0.02 6.80
CA SER A 194 -9.64 1.03 7.82
C SER A 194 -8.51 2.06 7.81
N ALA A 195 -7.26 1.60 7.70
CA ALA A 195 -6.10 2.48 7.63
C ALA A 195 -6.17 3.40 6.39
N ALA A 196 -6.44 2.84 5.21
CA ALA A 196 -6.57 3.62 3.99
C ALA A 196 -7.72 4.63 4.01
N GLY A 197 -8.80 4.31 4.70
CA GLY A 197 -9.94 5.22 4.86
C GLY A 197 -9.72 6.34 5.89
N LYS A 198 -8.67 6.23 6.72
CA LYS A 198 -8.32 7.24 7.73
C LYS A 198 -7.21 8.18 7.27
N VAL A 199 -6.28 7.70 6.41
CA VAL A 199 -5.25 8.50 5.74
C VAL A 199 -5.86 9.42 4.70
#